data_9aaceabd088741ada3c16f88b62ac927
#
_entry.id   9aaceabd088741ada3c16f88b62ac927
#
_cell.length_a   1.000
_cell.length_b   1.000
_cell.length_c   1.000
_cell.angle_alpha   90.00
_cell.angle_beta   90.00
_cell.angle_gamma   90.00
#
_symmetry.space_group_name_H-M   'P 1'
#
loop_
_entity.id
_entity.type
_entity.pdbx_description
1 polymer ?
#
loop_
_entity_poly.entity_id
_entity_poly.type
_entity_poly.pdbx_seq_one_letter_code
_entity_poly.pdbx_strand_id
1 'polypeptide(L)'
;SAASDVYKRQMFHGLGYERPLVSAVCAAENVSPKIIETVDAAALKQAALEGAFGPCYVEGPISLDLALSRESAQIKGYESPVTGETDILLVPGMAAGNMMVKSLVLFAGARMVGVVTGAKCPIALNSRSASFEEKYHSLLVCALMSSSREENAE
;
A
#
# COMPACT_ATOMS: atom_id res chain seq x y z
N SER A 1 7.35 5.96 -7.36
CA SER A 1 8.42 5.43 -8.21
C SER A 1 8.58 3.94 -7.93
N ALA A 2 9.00 3.13 -8.90
CA ALA A 2 9.21 1.67 -8.77
C ALA A 2 10.04 1.29 -7.52
N ALA A 3 11.04 2.08 -7.16
CA ALA A 3 11.82 1.89 -5.94
C ALA A 3 10.96 1.96 -4.66
N SER A 4 10.00 2.89 -4.58
CA SER A 4 9.09 3.01 -3.42
C SER A 4 8.23 1.75 -3.24
N ASP A 5 7.86 1.10 -4.33
CA ASP A 5 6.96 -0.06 -4.31
C ASP A 5 7.70 -1.34 -3.90
N VAL A 6 8.97 -1.47 -4.27
CA VAL A 6 9.86 -2.53 -3.79
C VAL A 6 10.01 -2.48 -2.27
N TYR A 7 10.18 -1.29 -1.69
CA TYR A 7 10.33 -1.14 -0.23
C TYR A 7 9.04 -1.40 0.55
N LYS A 8 7.87 -1.02 0.02
CA LYS A 8 6.58 -1.34 0.65
C LYS A 8 6.36 -2.84 0.71
N ARG A 9 6.65 -3.55 -0.37
CA ARG A 9 6.60 -5.01 -0.41
C ARG A 9 7.53 -5.66 0.62
N GLN A 10 8.78 -5.19 0.74
CA GLN A 10 9.73 -5.71 1.74
C GLN A 10 9.19 -5.58 3.17
N MET A 11 8.43 -4.52 3.46
CA MET A 11 7.74 -4.38 4.73
C MET A 11 6.72 -5.50 4.95
N PHE A 12 5.87 -5.78 3.97
CA PHE A 12 4.84 -6.81 4.09
C PHE A 12 5.43 -8.21 4.15
N HIS A 13 6.49 -8.50 3.40
CA HIS A 13 7.23 -9.76 3.55
C HIS A 13 7.85 -9.90 4.94
N GLY A 14 8.42 -8.83 5.50
CA GLY A 14 8.91 -8.81 6.88
C GLY A 14 7.82 -9.02 7.94
N LEU A 15 6.57 -8.78 7.58
CA LEU A 15 5.40 -9.06 8.43
C LEU A 15 4.77 -10.43 8.14
N GLY A 16 5.38 -11.27 7.29
CA GLY A 16 4.94 -12.64 7.01
C GLY A 16 3.99 -12.80 5.81
N TYR A 17 3.77 -11.75 5.02
CA TYR A 17 2.97 -11.84 3.80
C TYR A 17 3.80 -12.40 2.64
N GLU A 18 3.48 -13.59 2.15
CA GLU A 18 4.19 -14.21 1.02
C GLU A 18 3.91 -13.50 -0.31
N ARG A 19 2.65 -13.12 -0.54
CA ARG A 19 2.19 -12.49 -1.77
C ARG A 19 1.17 -11.38 -1.49
N PRO A 20 1.60 -10.19 -1.06
CA PRO A 20 0.69 -9.10 -0.74
C PRO A 20 -0.14 -8.65 -1.96
N LEU A 21 -1.40 -8.30 -1.70
CA LEU A 21 -2.37 -7.81 -2.67
C LEU A 21 -2.35 -6.28 -2.67
N VAL A 22 -1.94 -5.69 -3.79
CA VAL A 22 -1.73 -4.25 -3.95
C VAL A 22 -2.77 -3.67 -4.88
N SER A 23 -3.48 -2.64 -4.44
CA SER A 23 -4.41 -1.85 -5.26
C SER A 23 -3.83 -0.47 -5.56
N ALA A 24 -3.53 -0.20 -6.83
CA ALA A 24 -3.13 1.13 -7.32
C ALA A 24 -4.39 1.97 -7.54
N VAL A 25 -4.78 2.71 -6.49
CA VAL A 25 -6.07 3.38 -6.40
C VAL A 25 -6.10 4.66 -7.22
N CYS A 26 -7.12 4.79 -8.04
CA CYS A 26 -7.39 5.94 -8.90
C CYS A 26 -8.85 6.39 -8.78
N ALA A 27 -9.17 7.50 -9.43
CA ALA A 27 -10.55 7.99 -9.53
C ALA A 27 -11.40 7.21 -10.55
N ALA A 28 -10.79 6.35 -11.38
CA ALA A 28 -11.46 5.57 -12.42
C ALA A 28 -10.76 4.22 -12.62
N GLU A 29 -11.50 3.25 -13.14
CA GLU A 29 -11.03 1.89 -13.40
C GLU A 29 -10.46 1.72 -14.82
N ASN A 30 -10.72 2.68 -15.72
CA ASN A 30 -10.26 2.64 -17.09
C ASN A 30 -9.05 3.55 -17.29
N VAL A 31 -8.08 3.07 -18.07
CA VAL A 31 -6.91 3.87 -18.44
C VAL A 31 -7.34 5.04 -19.33
N SER A 32 -7.01 6.24 -18.91
CA SER A 32 -7.26 7.47 -19.67
C SER A 32 -6.02 8.35 -19.72
N PRO A 33 -5.52 8.73 -20.91
CA PRO A 33 -4.40 9.67 -21.03
C PRO A 33 -4.66 11.05 -20.42
N LYS A 34 -5.93 11.38 -20.15
CA LYS A 34 -6.33 12.63 -19.47
C LYS A 34 -6.19 12.56 -17.94
N ILE A 35 -6.08 11.36 -17.40
CA ILE A 35 -5.96 11.07 -15.97
C ILE A 35 -4.69 10.26 -15.78
N ILE A 36 -3.57 10.95 -15.64
CA ILE A 36 -2.22 10.34 -15.66
C ILE A 36 -2.06 9.23 -14.62
N GLU A 37 -2.74 9.34 -13.49
CA GLU A 37 -2.71 8.36 -12.41
C GLU A 37 -3.21 6.97 -12.87
N THR A 38 -4.15 6.93 -13.83
CA THR A 38 -4.64 5.67 -14.39
C THR A 38 -3.62 5.01 -15.33
N VAL A 39 -2.83 5.82 -16.03
CA VAL A 39 -1.73 5.35 -16.87
C VAL A 39 -0.61 4.79 -16.00
N ASP A 40 -0.24 5.50 -14.93
CA ASP A 40 0.79 5.07 -13.98
C ASP A 40 0.37 3.78 -13.27
N ALA A 41 -0.90 3.67 -12.85
CA ALA A 41 -1.42 2.46 -12.21
C ALA A 41 -1.39 1.24 -13.14
N ALA A 42 -1.76 1.41 -14.42
CA ALA A 42 -1.66 0.35 -15.43
C ALA A 42 -0.21 -0.07 -15.70
N ALA A 43 0.72 0.88 -15.74
CA ALA A 43 2.14 0.60 -15.89
C ALA A 43 2.70 -0.18 -14.69
N LEU A 44 2.26 0.13 -13.46
CA LEU A 44 2.63 -0.63 -12.26
C LEU A 44 2.09 -2.06 -12.30
N LYS A 45 0.84 -2.26 -12.72
CA LYS A 45 0.26 -3.60 -12.93
C LYS A 45 1.08 -4.40 -13.92
N GLN A 46 1.42 -3.81 -15.08
CA GLN A 46 2.23 -4.47 -16.10
C GLN A 46 3.62 -4.83 -15.57
N ALA A 47 4.31 -3.92 -14.88
CA ALA A 47 5.62 -4.18 -14.29
C ALA A 47 5.58 -5.31 -13.25
N ALA A 48 4.49 -5.43 -12.48
CA ALA A 48 4.30 -6.53 -11.55
C ALA A 48 4.15 -7.88 -12.25
N LEU A 49 3.39 -7.92 -13.37
CA LEU A 49 3.25 -9.11 -14.20
C LEU A 49 4.60 -9.55 -14.80
N GLU A 50 5.47 -8.61 -15.10
CA GLU A 50 6.84 -8.85 -15.59
C GLU A 50 7.83 -9.21 -14.46
N GLY A 51 7.36 -9.30 -13.21
CA GLY A 51 8.17 -9.70 -12.06
C GLY A 51 9.05 -8.59 -11.46
N ALA A 52 8.89 -7.33 -11.89
CA ALA A 52 9.72 -6.21 -11.44
C ALA A 52 9.69 -5.98 -9.91
N PHE A 53 8.64 -6.45 -9.23
CA PHE A 53 8.45 -6.26 -7.79
C PHE A 53 8.58 -7.57 -7.00
N GLY A 54 8.85 -8.73 -7.67
CA GLY A 54 8.86 -10.08 -7.08
C GLY A 54 7.43 -10.52 -6.67
N PRO A 55 7.27 -11.45 -5.72
CA PRO A 55 5.98 -12.09 -5.44
C PRO A 55 4.99 -11.10 -4.80
N CYS A 56 4.17 -10.46 -5.61
CA CYS A 56 3.02 -9.65 -5.21
C CYS A 56 1.97 -9.69 -6.34
N TYR A 57 0.75 -9.32 -6.04
CA TYR A 57 -0.28 -9.08 -7.04
C TYR A 57 -0.62 -7.59 -7.04
N VAL A 58 -0.54 -6.95 -8.19
CA VAL A 58 -0.88 -5.52 -8.35
C VAL A 58 -2.08 -5.39 -9.27
N GLU A 59 -3.12 -4.74 -8.79
CA GLU A 59 -4.29 -4.35 -9.57
C GLU A 59 -4.34 -2.83 -9.70
N GLY A 60 -4.67 -2.36 -10.90
CA GLY A 60 -4.85 -0.93 -11.18
C GLY A 60 -4.92 -0.63 -12.70
N PRO A 61 -5.58 0.48 -13.05
CA PRO A 61 -6.29 1.40 -12.15
C PRO A 61 -7.54 0.78 -11.53
N ILE A 62 -7.79 1.09 -10.27
CA ILE A 62 -8.94 0.59 -9.52
C ILE A 62 -9.47 1.69 -8.59
N SER A 63 -10.79 1.81 -8.43
CA SER A 63 -11.37 2.74 -7.47
C SER A 63 -11.32 2.19 -6.04
N LEU A 64 -11.37 3.08 -5.06
CA LEU A 64 -11.23 2.71 -3.64
C LEU A 64 -12.33 1.75 -3.18
N ASP A 65 -13.56 1.93 -3.64
CA ASP A 65 -14.69 1.08 -3.31
C ASP A 65 -14.53 -0.34 -3.88
N LEU A 66 -14.00 -0.48 -5.10
CA LEU A 66 -13.70 -1.79 -5.68
C LEU A 66 -12.55 -2.50 -4.95
N ALA A 67 -11.54 -1.74 -4.52
CA ALA A 67 -10.41 -2.30 -3.76
C ALA A 67 -10.83 -2.84 -2.39
N LEU A 68 -11.81 -2.21 -1.73
CA LEU A 68 -12.15 -2.48 -0.32
C LEU A 68 -13.50 -3.16 -0.11
N SER A 69 -14.40 -3.19 -1.11
CA SER A 69 -15.76 -3.73 -0.98
C SER A 69 -16.07 -4.78 -2.04
N ARG A 70 -16.24 -6.01 -1.59
CA ARG A 70 -16.74 -7.11 -2.45
C ARG A 70 -18.15 -6.82 -2.99
N GLU A 71 -19.00 -6.18 -2.20
CA GLU A 71 -20.36 -5.80 -2.62
C GLU A 71 -20.32 -4.80 -3.77
N SER A 72 -19.51 -3.75 -3.66
CA SER A 72 -19.31 -2.76 -4.74
C SER A 72 -18.82 -3.41 -6.03
N ALA A 73 -17.89 -4.35 -5.93
CA ALA A 73 -17.38 -5.08 -7.08
C ALA A 73 -18.45 -5.97 -7.72
N GLN A 74 -19.26 -6.67 -6.94
CA GLN A 74 -20.36 -7.47 -7.46
C GLN A 74 -21.39 -6.61 -8.21
N ILE A 75 -21.76 -5.46 -7.65
CA ILE A 75 -22.69 -4.52 -8.29
C ILE A 75 -22.15 -3.98 -9.61
N LYS A 76 -20.82 -3.69 -9.65
CA LYS A 76 -20.15 -3.17 -10.86
C LYS A 76 -19.69 -4.27 -11.83
N GLY A 77 -19.85 -5.54 -11.50
CA GLY A 77 -19.36 -6.66 -12.30
C GLY A 77 -17.83 -6.68 -12.45
N TYR A 78 -17.12 -6.25 -11.42
CA TYR A 78 -15.65 -6.18 -11.41
C TYR A 78 -15.08 -7.39 -10.68
N GLU A 79 -14.20 -8.14 -11.35
CA GLU A 79 -13.57 -9.34 -10.79
C GLU A 79 -12.05 -9.14 -10.67
N SER A 80 -11.54 -9.22 -9.44
CA SER A 80 -10.11 -9.19 -9.17
C SER A 80 -9.81 -9.80 -7.80
N PRO A 81 -8.66 -10.48 -7.61
CA PRO A 81 -8.25 -11.02 -6.32
C PRO A 81 -8.11 -9.97 -5.21
N VAL A 82 -7.86 -8.71 -5.56
CA VAL A 82 -7.67 -7.64 -4.56
C VAL A 82 -8.99 -7.15 -3.95
N THR A 83 -10.11 -7.45 -4.58
CA THR A 83 -11.42 -6.90 -4.21
C THR A 83 -11.84 -7.34 -2.81
N GLY A 84 -11.91 -6.38 -1.89
CA GLY A 84 -12.22 -6.61 -0.47
C GLY A 84 -11.13 -7.36 0.31
N GLU A 85 -9.95 -7.61 -0.31
CA GLU A 85 -8.82 -8.33 0.26
C GLU A 85 -7.50 -7.56 0.10
N THR A 86 -7.57 -6.27 -0.24
CA THR A 86 -6.39 -5.44 -0.46
C THR A 86 -5.55 -5.28 0.80
N ASP A 87 -4.28 -5.67 0.74
CA ASP A 87 -3.30 -5.47 1.81
C ASP A 87 -2.64 -4.09 1.72
N ILE A 88 -2.42 -3.59 0.50
CA ILE A 88 -1.71 -2.33 0.25
C ILE A 88 -2.53 -1.43 -0.67
N LEU A 89 -2.90 -0.25 -0.18
CA LEU A 89 -3.44 0.83 -1.00
C LEU A 89 -2.31 1.73 -1.48
N LEU A 90 -2.06 1.71 -2.78
CA LEU A 90 -1.12 2.61 -3.43
C LEU A 90 -1.90 3.81 -3.98
N VAL A 91 -1.67 4.97 -3.40
CA VAL A 91 -2.40 6.20 -3.75
C VAL A 91 -1.62 7.04 -4.78
N PRO A 92 -2.31 7.83 -5.61
CA PRO A 92 -1.69 8.55 -6.73
C PRO A 92 -0.76 9.69 -6.30
N GLY A 93 -0.83 10.09 -5.05
CA GLY A 93 0.05 11.14 -4.54
C GLY A 93 -0.10 11.40 -3.06
N MET A 94 0.85 12.15 -2.52
CA MET A 94 0.94 12.45 -1.08
C MET A 94 -0.31 13.18 -0.56
N ALA A 95 -0.90 14.09 -1.33
CA ALA A 95 -2.09 14.84 -0.91
C ALA A 95 -3.28 13.89 -0.71
N ALA A 96 -3.54 13.02 -1.69
CA ALA A 96 -4.62 12.03 -1.60
C ALA A 96 -4.40 11.07 -0.44
N GLY A 97 -3.20 10.52 -0.29
CA GLY A 97 -2.84 9.61 0.80
C GLY A 97 -2.97 10.28 2.17
N ASN A 98 -2.49 11.52 2.31
CA ASN A 98 -2.58 12.24 3.58
C ASN A 98 -4.04 12.51 3.99
N MET A 99 -4.88 12.96 3.04
CA MET A 99 -6.30 13.18 3.30
C MET A 99 -7.02 11.88 3.65
N MET A 100 -6.77 10.80 2.91
CA MET A 100 -7.35 9.49 3.18
C MET A 100 -6.99 8.98 4.58
N VAL A 101 -5.71 8.97 4.94
CA VAL A 101 -5.25 8.48 6.25
C VAL A 101 -5.83 9.34 7.38
N LYS A 102 -5.83 10.66 7.24
CA LYS A 102 -6.42 11.53 8.26
C LYS A 102 -7.93 11.36 8.39
N SER A 103 -8.64 11.11 7.29
CA SER A 103 -10.07 10.80 7.32
C SER A 103 -10.33 9.48 8.06
N LEU A 104 -9.54 8.45 7.82
CA LEU A 104 -9.64 7.18 8.54
C LEU A 104 -9.40 7.35 10.05
N VAL A 105 -8.41 8.14 10.43
CA VAL A 105 -8.13 8.43 11.85
C VAL A 105 -9.28 9.21 12.48
N LEU A 106 -9.76 10.27 11.82
CA LEU A 106 -10.74 11.19 12.41
C LEU A 106 -12.16 10.61 12.41
N PHE A 107 -12.56 9.91 11.36
CA PHE A 107 -13.95 9.47 11.17
C PHE A 107 -14.15 7.97 11.43
N ALA A 108 -13.13 7.15 11.23
CA ALA A 108 -13.21 5.71 11.42
C ALA A 108 -12.42 5.19 12.64
N GLY A 109 -11.79 6.08 13.43
CA GLY A 109 -11.03 5.70 14.62
C GLY A 109 -9.79 4.85 14.31
N ALA A 110 -9.25 4.93 13.10
CA ALA A 110 -8.06 4.19 12.71
C ALA A 110 -6.83 4.67 13.52
N ARG A 111 -5.94 3.74 13.86
CA ARG A 111 -4.65 4.04 14.45
C ARG A 111 -3.59 4.13 13.36
N MET A 112 -2.68 5.09 13.49
CA MET A 112 -1.65 5.33 12.49
C MET A 112 -0.28 4.87 13.00
N VAL A 113 0.34 3.97 12.24
CA VAL A 113 1.74 3.57 12.40
C VAL A 113 2.53 4.12 11.23
N GLY A 114 3.58 4.90 11.50
CA GLY A 114 4.38 5.54 10.47
C GLY A 114 5.77 4.92 10.37
N VAL A 115 6.11 4.39 9.19
CA VAL A 115 7.44 3.86 8.89
C VAL A 115 7.92 4.40 7.54
N VAL A 116 9.13 4.95 7.52
CA VAL A 116 9.83 5.31 6.28
C VAL A 116 10.79 4.19 5.92
N THR A 117 10.67 3.72 4.69
CA THR A 117 11.48 2.64 4.12
C THR A 117 12.41 3.18 3.03
N GLY A 118 13.45 2.40 2.66
CA GLY A 118 14.39 2.80 1.61
C GLY A 118 15.74 3.30 2.12
N ALA A 119 15.89 3.52 3.42
CA ALA A 119 17.18 3.75 4.06
C ALA A 119 17.86 2.42 4.46
N LYS A 120 19.09 2.48 5.00
CA LYS A 120 19.80 1.30 5.52
C LYS A 120 19.02 0.58 6.64
N CYS A 121 18.26 1.33 7.42
CA CYS A 121 17.32 0.80 8.43
C CYS A 121 15.96 1.46 8.27
N PRO A 122 14.86 0.82 8.71
CA PRO A 122 13.56 1.46 8.77
C PRO A 122 13.56 2.62 9.77
N ILE A 123 12.80 3.68 9.47
CA ILE A 123 12.73 4.87 10.31
C ILE A 123 11.30 5.05 10.80
N ALA A 124 11.08 5.05 12.11
CA ALA A 124 9.79 5.36 12.69
C ALA A 124 9.50 6.86 12.52
N LEU A 125 8.41 7.18 11.83
CA LEU A 125 7.98 8.57 11.58
C LEU A 125 6.53 8.75 11.99
N ASN A 126 6.29 9.57 13.00
CA ASN A 126 4.96 9.81 13.53
C ASN A 126 4.56 11.28 13.43
N SER A 127 3.25 11.54 13.42
CA SER A 127 2.71 12.89 13.59
C SER A 127 3.12 13.45 14.96
N ARG A 128 3.23 14.77 15.06
CA ARG A 128 3.43 15.46 16.34
C ARG A 128 2.30 15.17 17.35
N SER A 129 1.10 14.94 16.84
CA SER A 129 -0.08 14.60 17.63
C SER A 129 -0.27 13.11 17.90
N ALA A 130 0.67 12.26 17.48
CA ALA A 130 0.55 10.81 17.67
C ALA A 130 0.59 10.44 19.16
N SER A 131 -0.26 9.49 19.54
CA SER A 131 -0.30 8.91 20.88
C SER A 131 0.98 8.14 21.22
N PHE A 132 1.16 7.81 22.50
CA PHE A 132 2.25 6.93 22.92
C PHE A 132 2.17 5.56 22.24
N GLU A 133 0.97 4.98 22.16
CA GLU A 133 0.74 3.68 21.51
C GLU A 133 1.14 3.68 20.03
N GLU A 134 0.77 4.72 19.27
CA GLU A 134 1.13 4.83 17.86
C GLU A 134 2.65 4.93 17.66
N LYS A 135 3.34 5.68 18.53
CA LYS A 135 4.81 5.77 18.53
C LYS A 135 5.44 4.43 18.86
N TYR A 136 4.93 3.75 19.89
CA TYR A 136 5.41 2.43 20.30
C TYR A 136 5.24 1.40 19.16
N HIS A 137 4.05 1.32 18.55
CA HIS A 137 3.81 0.41 17.44
C HIS A 137 4.67 0.73 16.21
N SER A 138 4.97 2.01 15.94
CA SER A 138 5.88 2.38 14.86
C SER A 138 7.30 1.86 15.08
N LEU A 139 7.80 1.92 16.31
CA LEU A 139 9.10 1.33 16.68
C LEU A 139 9.08 -0.20 16.59
N LEU A 140 7.98 -0.83 17.02
CA LEU A 140 7.82 -2.28 16.94
C LEU A 140 7.85 -2.77 15.48
N VAL A 141 7.13 -2.10 14.58
CA VAL A 141 7.16 -2.44 13.14
C VAL A 141 8.56 -2.23 12.56
N CYS A 142 9.26 -1.17 12.94
CA CYS A 142 10.66 -0.97 12.52
C CYS A 142 11.58 -2.10 13.01
N ALA A 143 11.41 -2.58 14.23
CA ALA A 143 12.19 -3.68 14.77
C ALA A 143 11.92 -4.99 14.01
N LEU A 144 10.66 -5.34 13.76
CA LEU A 144 10.27 -6.52 12.97
C LEU A 144 10.88 -6.48 11.56
N MET A 145 10.82 -5.33 10.89
CA MET A 145 11.41 -5.15 9.57
C MET A 145 12.95 -5.27 9.56
N SER A 146 13.61 -4.92 10.66
CA SER A 146 15.07 -5.05 10.78
C SER A 146 15.48 -6.52 10.95
N SER A 147 14.79 -7.27 11.81
CA SER A 147 15.05 -8.70 12.03
C SER A 147 14.91 -9.52 10.73
N SER A 148 13.84 -9.28 9.96
CA SER A 148 13.61 -9.97 8.69
C SER A 148 14.66 -9.65 7.61
N ARG A 149 15.42 -8.56 7.75
CA ARG A 149 16.52 -8.23 6.82
C ARG A 149 17.78 -9.00 7.15
N GLU A 150 18.06 -9.24 8.42
CA GLU A 150 19.21 -10.01 8.87
C GLU A 150 19.09 -11.48 8.46
N GLU A 151 17.89 -12.07 8.63
CA GLU A 151 17.61 -13.45 8.22
C GLU A 151 17.74 -13.69 6.69
N ASN A 152 17.48 -12.67 5.86
CA ASN A 152 17.60 -12.76 4.40
C ASN A 152 19.00 -12.37 3.87
N ALA A 153 19.93 -11.99 4.75
CA ALA A 153 21.31 -11.61 4.38
C ALA A 153 22.34 -12.72 4.65
N GLU A 154 21.93 -13.80 5.34
CA GLU A 154 22.69 -15.04 5.53
C GLU A 154 22.34 -16.06 4.43
#